data_524deda22fd66c8ceba804dad828456b
#
_entry.id   524deda22fd66c8ceba804dad828456b
#
_cell.length_a   1.000
_cell.length_b   1.000
_cell.length_c   1.000
_cell.angle_alpha   90.00
_cell.angle_beta   90.00
_cell.angle_gamma   90.00
#
_symmetry.space_group_name_H-M   'P 1'
#
loop_
_entity.id
_entity.type
_entity.pdbx_description
1 polymer ?
#
loop_
_entity_poly.entity_id
_entity_poly.type
_entity_poly.pdbx_seq_one_letter_code
_entity_poly.pdbx_strand_id
1 'polypeptide(L)'
;VNELTEYAAFRKWEIVETYTDKMSGAKDRRPALDRLMADAKRGKFDVVAVWRFDRFARSTSHLLRALEEFAALGIDFVSLRESIDTSTPTGKMIFTVLAAVAELERSTIRERVVAGQRAAKRRGVRFGRPTVEVDTERALKLRKQGLSWRAVAEATGIPKDTLIRHCEESTA
;
A
#
# COMPACT_ATOMS: atom_id res chain seq x y z
N VAL A 1 -25.99 -9.49 -6.71
CA VAL A 1 -26.53 -9.95 -5.40
C VAL A 1 -27.37 -11.22 -5.63
N ASN A 2 -28.33 -11.22 -6.55
CA ASN A 2 -29.23 -12.38 -6.75
C ASN A 2 -28.49 -13.71 -7.00
N GLU A 3 -27.51 -13.72 -7.92
CA GLU A 3 -26.73 -14.94 -8.22
C GLU A 3 -25.94 -15.45 -6.98
N LEU A 4 -25.43 -14.55 -6.14
CA LEU A 4 -24.74 -14.94 -4.90
C LEU A 4 -25.72 -15.54 -3.88
N THR A 5 -26.91 -14.98 -3.78
CA THR A 5 -27.97 -15.50 -2.90
C THR A 5 -28.44 -16.88 -3.35
N GLU A 6 -28.64 -17.06 -4.66
CA GLU A 6 -29.00 -18.36 -5.25
C GLU A 6 -27.88 -19.40 -4.99
N TYR A 7 -26.64 -19.02 -5.18
CA TYR A 7 -25.50 -19.89 -4.92
C TYR A 7 -25.38 -20.26 -3.44
N ALA A 8 -25.57 -19.30 -2.51
CA ALA A 8 -25.58 -19.58 -1.08
C ALA A 8 -26.72 -20.56 -0.71
N ALA A 9 -27.91 -20.38 -1.28
CA ALA A 9 -29.03 -21.30 -1.07
C ALA A 9 -28.73 -22.71 -1.61
N PHE A 10 -28.12 -22.82 -2.80
CA PHE A 10 -27.68 -24.11 -3.37
C PHE A 10 -26.65 -24.82 -2.47
N ARG A 11 -25.72 -24.06 -1.89
CA ARG A 11 -24.68 -24.56 -0.96
C ARG A 11 -25.25 -24.78 0.46
N LYS A 12 -26.51 -24.44 0.72
CA LYS A 12 -27.15 -24.46 2.05
C LYS A 12 -26.39 -23.61 3.09
N TRP A 13 -25.85 -22.48 2.65
CA TRP A 13 -25.19 -21.53 3.53
C TRP A 13 -26.17 -20.52 4.08
N GLU A 14 -25.97 -20.13 5.35
CA GLU A 14 -26.65 -19.01 5.97
C GLU A 14 -25.92 -17.72 5.61
N ILE A 15 -26.67 -16.73 5.12
CA ILE A 15 -26.10 -15.41 4.80
C ILE A 15 -26.10 -14.56 6.06
N VAL A 16 -24.93 -14.37 6.65
CA VAL A 16 -24.74 -13.57 7.87
C VAL A 16 -24.85 -12.09 7.58
N GLU A 17 -24.20 -11.60 6.52
CA GLU A 17 -24.14 -10.18 6.17
C GLU A 17 -23.89 -10.00 4.66
N THR A 18 -24.37 -8.90 4.10
CA THR A 18 -24.10 -8.51 2.70
C THR A 18 -23.37 -7.17 2.66
N TYR A 19 -22.15 -7.17 2.13
CA TYR A 19 -21.28 -6.00 2.04
C TYR A 19 -21.35 -5.43 0.62
N THR A 20 -21.84 -4.21 0.47
CA THR A 20 -21.98 -3.57 -0.84
C THR A 20 -21.38 -2.17 -0.82
N ASP A 21 -20.39 -1.92 -1.68
CA ASP A 21 -19.87 -0.60 -1.95
C ASP A 21 -20.44 -0.07 -3.28
N LYS A 22 -21.05 1.11 -3.24
CA LYS A 22 -21.44 1.83 -4.46
C LYS A 22 -20.20 2.57 -4.98
N MET A 23 -19.58 2.05 -6.04
CA MET A 23 -18.42 2.69 -6.65
C MET A 23 -18.83 3.94 -7.43
N SER A 24 -18.52 5.13 -6.91
CA SER A 24 -18.44 6.36 -7.72
C SER A 24 -16.97 6.60 -8.05
N GLY A 25 -16.64 6.84 -9.32
CA GLY A 25 -15.27 6.87 -9.86
C GLY A 25 -14.27 7.87 -9.25
N ALA A 26 -14.66 8.63 -8.22
CA ALA A 26 -13.84 9.68 -7.62
C ALA A 26 -13.42 9.42 -6.16
N LYS A 27 -13.97 8.42 -5.46
CA LYS A 27 -13.63 8.18 -4.05
C LYS A 27 -12.99 6.82 -3.83
N ASP A 28 -11.78 6.85 -3.29
CA ASP A 28 -10.93 5.69 -3.05
C ASP A 28 -11.33 4.85 -1.82
N ARG A 29 -12.36 5.26 -1.08
CA ARG A 29 -12.80 4.59 0.14
C ARG A 29 -13.79 3.48 -0.16
N ARG A 30 -13.56 2.31 0.45
CA ARG A 30 -14.42 1.11 0.38
C ARG A 30 -14.88 0.69 1.78
N PRO A 31 -15.80 1.45 2.37
CA PRO A 31 -16.21 1.22 3.76
C PRO A 31 -16.85 -0.15 4.00
N ALA A 32 -17.53 -0.72 3.00
CA ALA A 32 -18.09 -2.05 3.13
C ALA A 32 -17.00 -3.13 3.11
N LEU A 33 -15.96 -2.99 2.28
CA LEU A 33 -14.80 -3.89 2.30
C LEU A 33 -14.04 -3.78 3.63
N ASP A 34 -13.83 -2.56 4.13
CA ASP A 34 -13.16 -2.36 5.42
C ASP A 34 -13.94 -3.02 6.57
N ARG A 35 -15.28 -2.92 6.57
CA ARG A 35 -16.14 -3.62 7.52
C ARG A 35 -16.05 -5.13 7.36
N LEU A 36 -16.08 -5.66 6.15
CA LEU A 36 -15.94 -7.08 5.88
C LEU A 36 -14.63 -7.62 6.47
N MET A 37 -13.49 -6.94 6.25
CA MET A 37 -12.21 -7.35 6.81
C MET A 37 -12.19 -7.26 8.36
N ALA A 38 -12.82 -6.25 8.94
CA ALA A 38 -12.95 -6.14 10.39
C ALA A 38 -13.82 -7.25 10.99
N ASP A 39 -14.91 -7.63 10.33
CA ASP A 39 -15.80 -8.69 10.76
C ASP A 39 -15.20 -10.08 10.57
N ALA A 40 -14.37 -10.27 9.53
CA ALA A 40 -13.55 -11.47 9.34
C ALA A 40 -12.59 -11.69 10.54
N LYS A 41 -11.90 -10.63 10.99
CA LYS A 41 -11.03 -10.70 12.19
C LYS A 41 -11.77 -11.03 13.48
N ARG A 42 -13.07 -10.76 13.52
CA ARG A 42 -13.93 -11.09 14.66
C ARG A 42 -14.53 -12.51 14.56
N GLY A 43 -14.26 -13.24 13.48
CA GLY A 43 -14.80 -14.57 13.27
C GLY A 43 -16.32 -14.61 13.08
N LYS A 44 -16.91 -13.61 12.42
CA LYS A 44 -18.36 -13.54 12.24
C LYS A 44 -18.90 -14.50 11.19
N PHE A 45 -18.05 -15.00 10.31
CA PHE A 45 -18.42 -15.88 9.21
C PHE A 45 -17.24 -16.79 8.81
N ASP A 46 -17.54 -17.90 8.18
CA ASP A 46 -16.56 -18.89 7.76
C ASP A 46 -16.25 -18.83 6.27
N VAL A 47 -17.09 -18.15 5.48
CA VAL A 47 -16.96 -18.08 4.01
C VAL A 47 -17.24 -16.65 3.54
N VAL A 48 -16.41 -16.17 2.61
CA VAL A 48 -16.64 -14.94 1.84
C VAL A 48 -16.93 -15.31 0.40
N ALA A 49 -18.12 -15.01 -0.08
CA ALA A 49 -18.52 -15.23 -1.45
C ALA A 49 -18.60 -13.91 -2.22
N VAL A 50 -17.96 -13.86 -3.39
CA VAL A 50 -17.99 -12.70 -4.28
C VAL A 50 -18.45 -13.10 -5.67
N TRP A 51 -19.02 -12.16 -6.41
CA TRP A 51 -19.43 -12.41 -7.77
C TRP A 51 -18.24 -12.48 -8.73
N ARG A 52 -17.23 -11.56 -8.54
CA ARG A 52 -16.00 -11.49 -9.34
C ARG A 52 -14.86 -10.88 -8.52
N PHE A 53 -13.63 -11.27 -8.84
CA PHE A 53 -12.41 -10.74 -8.20
C PHE A 53 -12.26 -9.22 -8.35
N ASP A 54 -12.56 -8.67 -9.55
CA ASP A 54 -12.41 -7.25 -9.81
C ASP A 54 -13.41 -6.38 -9.04
N ARG A 55 -14.47 -6.97 -8.52
CA ARG A 55 -15.40 -6.30 -7.59
C ARG A 55 -14.87 -6.30 -6.16
N PHE A 56 -14.15 -7.34 -5.80
CA PHE A 56 -13.55 -7.47 -4.47
C PHE A 56 -12.24 -6.71 -4.36
N ALA A 57 -11.30 -6.90 -5.31
CA ALA A 57 -9.96 -6.32 -5.26
C ALA A 57 -9.66 -5.45 -6.49
N ARG A 58 -8.89 -4.37 -6.30
CA ARG A 58 -8.46 -3.45 -7.36
C ARG A 58 -7.19 -3.90 -8.08
N SER A 59 -6.45 -4.79 -7.46
CA SER A 59 -5.22 -5.36 -8.01
C SER A 59 -5.05 -6.79 -7.53
N THR A 60 -4.30 -7.56 -8.29
CA THR A 60 -3.93 -8.94 -7.93
C THR A 60 -3.24 -8.97 -6.57
N SER A 61 -2.35 -8.02 -6.29
CA SER A 61 -1.67 -7.93 -5.00
C SER A 61 -2.60 -7.67 -3.82
N HIS A 62 -3.67 -6.87 -4.01
CA HIS A 62 -4.68 -6.63 -2.99
C HIS A 62 -5.54 -7.88 -2.75
N LEU A 63 -5.94 -8.56 -3.84
CA LEU A 63 -6.67 -9.83 -3.77
C LEU A 63 -5.89 -10.85 -2.95
N LEU A 64 -4.63 -11.08 -3.31
CA LEU A 64 -3.80 -12.09 -2.66
C LEU A 64 -3.60 -11.83 -1.17
N ARG A 65 -3.35 -10.58 -0.77
CA ARG A 65 -3.25 -10.22 0.66
C ARG A 65 -4.53 -10.54 1.43
N ALA A 66 -5.68 -10.20 0.84
CA ALA A 66 -6.96 -10.48 1.49
C ALA A 66 -7.21 -12.00 1.60
N LEU A 67 -6.86 -12.76 0.57
CA LEU A 67 -7.00 -14.21 0.58
C LEU A 67 -6.01 -14.89 1.55
N GLU A 68 -4.77 -14.40 1.67
CA GLU A 68 -3.81 -14.82 2.70
C GLU A 68 -4.36 -14.55 4.11
N GLU A 69 -4.96 -13.37 4.32
CA GLU A 69 -5.59 -13.02 5.60
C GLU A 69 -6.79 -13.91 5.92
N PHE A 70 -7.66 -14.20 4.95
CA PHE A 70 -8.76 -15.13 5.11
C PHE A 70 -8.26 -16.54 5.43
N ALA A 71 -7.26 -17.03 4.71
CA ALA A 71 -6.65 -18.34 4.97
C ALA A 71 -6.07 -18.45 6.38
N ALA A 72 -5.40 -17.38 6.87
CA ALA A 72 -4.87 -17.31 8.23
C ALA A 72 -5.97 -17.29 9.30
N LEU A 73 -7.16 -16.77 8.97
CA LEU A 73 -8.34 -16.75 9.84
C LEU A 73 -9.21 -18.00 9.71
N GLY A 74 -8.85 -18.94 8.81
CA GLY A 74 -9.66 -20.13 8.55
C GLY A 74 -10.93 -19.87 7.74
N ILE A 75 -10.99 -18.74 7.03
CA ILE A 75 -12.14 -18.31 6.22
C ILE A 75 -11.92 -18.74 4.77
N ASP A 76 -12.88 -19.46 4.21
CA ASP A 76 -12.86 -19.83 2.80
C ASP A 76 -13.34 -18.68 1.91
N PHE A 77 -12.82 -18.63 0.68
CA PHE A 77 -13.17 -17.62 -0.31
C PHE A 77 -13.71 -18.26 -1.59
N VAL A 78 -14.84 -17.75 -2.06
CA VAL A 78 -15.49 -18.23 -3.28
C VAL A 78 -15.74 -17.07 -4.25
N SER A 79 -15.32 -17.26 -5.50
CA SER A 79 -15.64 -16.36 -6.62
C SER A 79 -16.46 -17.10 -7.67
N LEU A 80 -17.68 -16.63 -7.91
CA LEU A 80 -18.61 -17.35 -8.79
C LEU A 80 -18.15 -17.32 -10.25
N ARG A 81 -17.76 -16.15 -10.73
CA ARG A 81 -17.42 -15.95 -12.15
C ARG A 81 -16.16 -16.68 -12.57
N GLU A 82 -15.18 -16.69 -11.73
CA GLU A 82 -13.90 -17.38 -11.97
C GLU A 82 -13.92 -18.83 -11.54
N SER A 83 -15.03 -19.31 -10.95
CA SER A 83 -15.20 -20.69 -10.46
C SER A 83 -14.09 -21.12 -9.50
N ILE A 84 -13.62 -20.20 -8.66
CA ILE A 84 -12.59 -20.47 -7.64
C ILE A 84 -13.28 -20.61 -6.27
N ASP A 85 -13.02 -21.72 -5.62
CA ASP A 85 -13.54 -22.07 -4.29
C ASP A 85 -12.41 -22.64 -3.44
N THR A 86 -11.91 -21.82 -2.49
CA THR A 86 -10.78 -22.21 -1.64
C THR A 86 -11.16 -23.27 -0.59
N SER A 87 -12.43 -23.60 -0.43
CA SER A 87 -12.83 -24.74 0.39
C SER A 87 -12.44 -26.08 -0.26
N THR A 88 -12.15 -26.07 -1.58
CA THR A 88 -11.77 -27.26 -2.34
C THR A 88 -10.24 -27.36 -2.51
N PRO A 89 -9.67 -28.59 -2.60
CA PRO A 89 -8.25 -28.78 -2.87
C PRO A 89 -7.79 -28.08 -4.18
N THR A 90 -8.61 -28.16 -5.23
CA THR A 90 -8.32 -27.53 -6.53
C THR A 90 -8.30 -26.01 -6.41
N GLY A 91 -9.26 -25.40 -5.69
CA GLY A 91 -9.28 -23.95 -5.46
C GLY A 91 -8.07 -23.48 -4.64
N LYS A 92 -7.67 -24.25 -3.61
CA LYS A 92 -6.44 -23.97 -2.85
C LYS A 92 -5.19 -24.03 -3.74
N MET A 93 -5.10 -25.02 -4.63
CA MET A 93 -4.00 -25.14 -5.58
C MET A 93 -3.96 -23.93 -6.54
N ILE A 94 -5.09 -23.55 -7.13
CA ILE A 94 -5.18 -22.39 -8.02
C ILE A 94 -4.75 -21.13 -7.28
N PHE A 95 -5.21 -20.93 -6.04
CA PHE A 95 -4.81 -19.80 -5.22
C PHE A 95 -3.29 -19.78 -4.97
N THR A 96 -2.69 -20.91 -4.63
CA THR A 96 -1.24 -21.02 -4.43
C THR A 96 -0.44 -20.63 -5.68
N VAL A 97 -0.89 -21.07 -6.86
CA VAL A 97 -0.27 -20.70 -8.14
C VAL A 97 -0.39 -19.18 -8.39
N LEU A 98 -1.57 -18.60 -8.18
CA LEU A 98 -1.77 -17.14 -8.33
C LEU A 98 -0.89 -16.35 -7.36
N ALA A 99 -0.75 -16.81 -6.12
CA ALA A 99 0.14 -16.18 -5.13
C ALA A 99 1.61 -16.22 -5.57
N ALA A 100 2.07 -17.35 -6.09
CA ALA A 100 3.43 -17.52 -6.59
C ALA A 100 3.72 -16.62 -7.81
N VAL A 101 2.78 -16.51 -8.75
CA VAL A 101 2.89 -15.61 -9.92
C VAL A 101 2.98 -14.15 -9.48
N ALA A 102 2.15 -13.72 -8.54
CA ALA A 102 2.19 -12.34 -8.07
C ALA A 102 3.45 -12.01 -7.29
N GLU A 103 4.03 -12.97 -6.56
CA GLU A 103 5.32 -12.76 -5.89
C GLU A 103 6.45 -12.66 -6.92
N LEU A 104 6.42 -13.48 -7.98
CA LEU A 104 7.36 -13.37 -9.10
C LEU A 104 7.25 -11.99 -9.79
N GLU A 105 6.05 -11.48 -10.04
CA GLU A 105 5.86 -10.14 -10.59
C GLU A 105 6.46 -9.06 -9.69
N ARG A 106 6.21 -9.13 -8.37
CA ARG A 106 6.79 -8.16 -7.40
C ARG A 106 8.31 -8.22 -7.36
N SER A 107 8.91 -9.43 -7.37
CA SER A 107 10.37 -9.57 -7.38
C SER A 107 10.97 -9.01 -8.66
N THR A 108 10.38 -9.28 -9.81
CA THR A 108 10.81 -8.76 -11.11
C THR A 108 10.75 -7.23 -11.15
N ILE A 109 9.66 -6.62 -10.64
CA ILE A 109 9.53 -5.16 -10.55
C ILE A 109 10.62 -4.58 -9.62
N ARG A 110 10.84 -5.19 -8.45
CA ARG A 110 11.88 -4.76 -7.49
C ARG A 110 13.27 -4.82 -8.12
N GLU A 111 13.60 -5.89 -8.82
CA GLU A 111 14.87 -6.04 -9.53
C GLU A 111 15.07 -4.95 -10.59
N ARG A 112 14.04 -4.67 -11.40
CA ARG A 112 14.08 -3.61 -12.41
C ARG A 112 14.28 -2.23 -11.79
N VAL A 113 13.58 -1.93 -10.69
CA VAL A 113 13.74 -0.67 -9.95
C VAL A 113 15.16 -0.53 -9.41
N VAL A 114 15.69 -1.56 -8.76
CA VAL A 114 17.06 -1.55 -8.23
C VAL A 114 18.10 -1.41 -9.35
N ALA A 115 17.94 -2.12 -10.46
CA ALA A 115 18.80 -2.00 -11.61
C ALA A 115 18.76 -0.57 -12.21
N GLY A 116 17.56 0.00 -12.34
CA GLY A 116 17.35 1.38 -12.81
C GLY A 116 18.00 2.41 -11.88
N GLN A 117 17.85 2.26 -10.56
CA GLN A 117 18.51 3.13 -9.58
C GLN A 117 20.04 3.03 -9.65
N ARG A 118 20.60 1.82 -9.76
CA ARG A 118 22.03 1.62 -9.93
C ARG A 118 22.57 2.28 -11.21
N ALA A 119 21.83 2.14 -12.31
CA ALA A 119 22.17 2.78 -13.58
C ALA A 119 22.11 4.32 -13.49
N ALA A 120 21.09 4.87 -12.84
CA ALA A 120 20.96 6.31 -12.63
C ALA A 120 22.07 6.85 -11.70
N LYS A 121 22.40 6.12 -10.63
CA LYS A 121 23.51 6.49 -9.73
C LYS A 121 24.87 6.53 -10.48
N ARG A 122 25.11 5.56 -11.38
CA ARG A 122 26.33 5.58 -12.23
C ARG A 122 26.39 6.77 -13.17
N ARG A 123 25.24 7.31 -13.59
CA ARG A 123 25.14 8.54 -14.39
C ARG A 123 25.21 9.83 -13.57
N GLY A 124 25.47 9.73 -12.25
CA GLY A 124 25.60 10.89 -11.36
C GLY A 124 24.26 11.42 -10.81
N VAL A 125 23.15 10.75 -11.05
CA VAL A 125 21.85 11.16 -10.49
C VAL A 125 21.87 10.98 -8.97
N ARG A 126 21.63 12.05 -8.25
CA ARG A 126 21.46 12.03 -6.79
C ARG A 126 20.01 11.70 -6.47
N PHE A 127 19.82 10.74 -5.56
CA PHE A 127 18.50 10.37 -5.04
C PHE A 127 18.28 11.03 -3.68
N GLY A 128 17.02 11.21 -3.31
CA GLY A 128 16.60 11.77 -2.05
C GLY A 128 16.01 13.17 -2.19
N ARG A 129 15.77 13.80 -1.05
CA ARG A 129 15.27 15.18 -1.01
C ARG A 129 16.35 16.12 -1.57
N PRO A 130 16.00 17.07 -2.47
CA PRO A 130 16.93 18.09 -2.93
C PRO A 130 17.61 18.78 -1.76
N THR A 131 18.92 18.97 -1.88
CA THR A 131 19.66 19.73 -0.86
C THR A 131 19.27 21.20 -0.97
N VAL A 132 18.99 21.83 0.16
CA VAL A 132 18.73 23.26 0.23
C VAL A 132 20.07 23.97 0.03
N GLU A 133 20.15 24.88 -0.95
CA GLU A 133 21.30 25.76 -1.10
C GLU A 133 21.30 26.77 0.04
N VAL A 134 22.37 26.80 0.79
CA VAL A 134 22.56 27.71 1.92
C VAL A 134 23.68 28.67 1.61
N ASP A 135 23.36 29.96 1.56
CA ASP A 135 24.36 31.03 1.54
C ASP A 135 25.01 31.11 2.93
N THR A 136 26.06 30.32 3.11
CA THR A 136 26.80 30.23 4.38
C THR A 136 27.52 31.52 4.72
N GLU A 137 28.01 32.27 3.73
CA GLU A 137 28.67 33.56 3.95
C GLU A 137 27.69 34.59 4.53
N ARG A 138 26.52 34.70 3.94
CA ARG A 138 25.45 35.58 4.42
C ARG A 138 24.97 35.18 5.81
N ALA A 139 24.81 33.87 6.07
CA ALA A 139 24.40 33.36 7.37
C ALA A 139 25.46 33.68 8.46
N LEU A 140 26.73 33.47 8.19
CA LEU A 140 27.83 33.79 9.10
C LEU A 140 27.98 35.30 9.31
N LYS A 141 27.76 36.11 8.29
CA LYS A 141 27.78 37.59 8.42
C LYS A 141 26.69 38.07 9.36
N LEU A 142 25.46 37.55 9.25
CA LEU A 142 24.37 37.85 10.16
C LEU A 142 24.67 37.41 11.60
N ARG A 143 25.32 36.25 11.76
CA ARG A 143 25.80 35.79 13.07
C ARG A 143 26.84 36.73 13.70
N LYS A 144 27.81 37.20 12.91
CA LYS A 144 28.81 38.17 13.38
C LYS A 144 28.19 39.49 13.78
N GLN A 145 27.05 39.88 13.24
CA GLN A 145 26.27 41.04 13.64
C GLN A 145 25.45 40.84 14.94
N GLY A 146 25.59 39.67 15.59
CA GLY A 146 24.96 39.39 16.88
C GLY A 146 23.56 38.73 16.79
N LEU A 147 23.06 38.40 15.58
CA LEU A 147 21.77 37.72 15.43
C LEU A 147 21.85 36.29 15.95
N SER A 148 20.80 35.83 16.63
CA SER A 148 20.66 34.43 17.01
C SER A 148 20.40 33.53 15.79
N TRP A 149 20.72 32.23 15.84
CA TRP A 149 20.40 31.31 14.77
C TRP A 149 18.92 31.28 14.39
N ARG A 150 18.04 31.56 15.33
CA ARG A 150 16.59 31.66 15.10
C ARG A 150 16.26 32.92 14.25
N ALA A 151 16.87 34.03 14.54
CA ALA A 151 16.70 35.25 13.76
C ALA A 151 17.30 35.14 12.35
N VAL A 152 18.45 34.44 12.23
CA VAL A 152 19.03 34.12 10.91
C VAL A 152 18.12 33.21 10.09
N ALA A 153 17.50 32.22 10.70
CA ALA A 153 16.54 31.33 10.05
C ALA A 153 15.30 32.09 9.54
N GLU A 154 14.80 33.02 10.34
CA GLU A 154 13.68 33.91 9.96
C GLU A 154 14.05 34.85 8.79
N ALA A 155 15.24 35.41 8.83
CA ALA A 155 15.76 36.32 7.79
C ALA A 155 16.11 35.62 6.46
N THR A 156 16.44 34.34 6.50
CA THR A 156 16.86 33.58 5.31
C THR A 156 15.78 32.63 4.79
N GLY A 157 14.73 32.36 5.57
CA GLY A 157 13.71 31.36 5.25
C GLY A 157 14.20 29.91 5.31
N ILE A 158 15.41 29.67 5.83
CA ILE A 158 16.04 28.35 5.92
C ILE A 158 15.94 27.83 7.36
N PRO A 159 15.54 26.56 7.59
CA PRO A 159 15.46 26.00 8.93
C PRO A 159 16.78 26.11 9.69
N LYS A 160 16.70 26.47 10.98
CA LYS A 160 17.83 26.69 11.88
C LYS A 160 18.85 25.56 11.85
N ASP A 161 18.40 24.31 11.95
CA ASP A 161 19.29 23.14 12.01
C ASP A 161 20.03 22.89 10.68
N THR A 162 19.40 23.28 9.55
CA THR A 162 20.04 23.24 8.23
C THR A 162 21.14 24.29 8.14
N LEU A 163 20.89 25.53 8.63
CA LEU A 163 21.89 26.61 8.67
C LEU A 163 23.09 26.23 9.52
N ILE A 164 22.87 25.72 10.74
CA ILE A 164 23.94 25.33 11.66
C ILE A 164 24.84 24.29 11.01
N ARG A 165 24.24 23.19 10.51
CA ARG A 165 25.00 22.11 9.87
C ARG A 165 25.85 22.61 8.70
N HIS A 166 25.29 23.39 7.78
CA HIS A 166 26.04 23.88 6.62
C HIS A 166 27.13 24.89 6.99
N CYS A 167 26.91 25.72 8.02
CA CYS A 167 27.93 26.64 8.49
C CYS A 167 29.07 25.94 9.22
N GLU A 168 28.80 24.85 9.98
CA GLU A 168 29.82 24.03 10.63
C GLU A 168 30.67 23.26 9.61
N GLU A 169 30.03 22.67 8.59
CA GLU A 169 30.72 21.97 7.47
C GLU A 169 31.60 22.95 6.65
N SER A 170 31.25 24.22 6.57
CA SER A 170 32.03 25.23 5.83
C SER A 170 33.20 25.81 6.65
N THR A 171 33.25 25.55 7.96
CA THR A 171 34.28 26.11 8.85
C THR A 171 35.32 25.06 9.25
N ALA A 172 35.09 23.79 8.92
CA ALA A 172 35.98 22.64 9.16
C ALA A 172 36.87 22.39 7.93
#